data_bc58a0260db3b74c196747e0df3f50cd
#
_entry.id   bc58a0260db3b74c196747e0df3f50cd
#
_cell.length_a   1.000
_cell.length_b   1.000
_cell.length_c   1.000
_cell.angle_alpha   90.00
_cell.angle_beta   90.00
_cell.angle_gamma   90.00
#
_symmetry.space_group_name_H-M   'P 1'
#
loop_
_entity.id
_entity.type
_entity.pdbx_description
1 polymer ?
#
loop_
_entity_poly.entity_id
_entity_poly.type
_entity_poly.pdbx_seq_one_letter_code
_entity_poly.pdbx_strand_id
1 'polypeptide(L)'
;MLEQLSDFLNFQKAFILKKELDDNQIIYEFEEKTRTGNVVAKVHSYPVIQYVKKIVEEDYKQCSDVVNSLWYGVPQDRRRYVVFGVRKDILGEQELKMPSKPEEIQTISVNDAIIDLIDCQTTENVSTDAIQYADVEQLSQYAKKMRKDSKVLYNHVITRSGEDAKKRFAQLKEGQNFHDLDEKLKSNYADPKRTQNSIYLRLRGNEPSGTVINVRKSMWIHPQLDRAISVREAARLQSFPDKFIFAGSKDSQYQQVGNAVPPMMAEGLAEWLYQYIPEPE
;
A
#
# COMPACT_ATOMS: atom_id res chain seq x y z
N MET A 1 24.41 -49.82 -29.60
CA MET A 1 23.26 -50.20 -28.76
C MET A 1 23.30 -49.49 -27.37
N LEU A 2 24.40 -49.57 -26.60
CA LEU A 2 24.50 -48.86 -25.28
C LEU A 2 24.54 -47.33 -25.42
N GLU A 3 25.25 -46.77 -26.42
CA GLU A 3 25.26 -45.35 -26.71
C GLU A 3 23.87 -44.84 -27.11
N GLN A 4 23.18 -45.53 -28.00
CA GLN A 4 21.82 -45.16 -28.41
C GLN A 4 20.81 -45.19 -27.24
N LEU A 5 20.99 -46.13 -26.29
CA LEU A 5 20.19 -46.16 -25.08
C LEU A 5 20.48 -44.98 -24.13
N SER A 6 21.76 -44.62 -24.04
CA SER A 6 22.18 -43.43 -23.25
C SER A 6 21.59 -42.14 -23.82
N ASP A 7 21.64 -41.96 -25.13
CA ASP A 7 21.07 -40.79 -25.82
C ASP A 7 19.55 -40.72 -25.63
N PHE A 8 18.86 -41.85 -25.72
CA PHE A 8 17.43 -41.90 -25.47
C PHE A 8 17.04 -41.54 -24.03
N LEU A 9 17.79 -42.04 -23.03
CA LEU A 9 17.57 -41.72 -21.63
C LEU A 9 17.84 -40.22 -21.34
N ASN A 10 18.86 -39.67 -21.96
CA ASN A 10 19.17 -38.22 -21.82
C ASN A 10 18.08 -37.38 -22.49
N PHE A 11 17.54 -37.81 -23.63
CA PHE A 11 16.40 -37.12 -24.27
C PHE A 11 15.14 -37.15 -23.39
N GLN A 12 14.82 -38.32 -22.79
CA GLN A 12 13.70 -38.39 -21.84
C GLN A 12 13.86 -37.49 -20.65
N LYS A 13 15.07 -37.41 -20.05
CA LYS A 13 15.37 -36.50 -18.94
C LYS A 13 15.20 -35.06 -19.36
N ALA A 14 15.67 -34.67 -20.53
CA ALA A 14 15.50 -33.35 -21.08
C ALA A 14 14.02 -32.96 -21.24
N PHE A 15 13.23 -33.90 -21.76
CA PHE A 15 11.80 -33.71 -21.97
C PHE A 15 11.03 -33.52 -20.64
N ILE A 16 11.37 -34.36 -19.64
CA ILE A 16 10.77 -34.27 -18.29
C ILE A 16 11.12 -32.92 -17.67
N LEU A 17 12.42 -32.55 -17.70
CA LEU A 17 12.87 -31.27 -17.16
C LEU A 17 12.20 -30.08 -17.86
N LYS A 18 12.13 -30.13 -19.20
CA LYS A 18 11.43 -29.11 -19.98
C LYS A 18 9.97 -28.95 -19.52
N LYS A 19 9.26 -30.07 -19.41
CA LYS A 19 7.87 -30.10 -19.00
C LYS A 19 7.68 -29.53 -17.59
N GLU A 20 8.55 -29.87 -16.62
CA GLU A 20 8.51 -29.31 -15.26
C GLU A 20 8.75 -27.80 -15.27
N LEU A 21 9.69 -27.30 -16.08
CA LEU A 21 9.98 -25.87 -16.20
C LEU A 21 8.81 -25.11 -16.83
N ASP A 22 8.22 -25.66 -17.90
CA ASP A 22 7.06 -25.08 -18.59
C ASP A 22 5.80 -25.10 -17.69
N ASP A 23 5.51 -26.20 -17.02
CA ASP A 23 4.35 -26.34 -16.11
C ASP A 23 4.43 -25.36 -14.92
N ASN A 24 5.65 -25.01 -14.48
CA ASN A 24 5.89 -24.05 -13.42
C ASN A 24 6.18 -22.62 -13.95
N GLN A 25 6.06 -22.38 -15.25
CA GLN A 25 6.31 -21.08 -15.90
C GLN A 25 7.71 -20.51 -15.59
N ILE A 26 8.71 -21.37 -15.45
CA ILE A 26 10.08 -20.98 -15.18
C ILE A 26 10.77 -20.58 -16.49
N ILE A 27 11.38 -19.40 -16.53
CA ILE A 27 12.16 -18.92 -17.69
C ILE A 27 13.53 -19.58 -17.68
N TYR A 28 13.88 -20.27 -18.74
CA TYR A 28 15.13 -21.04 -18.84
C TYR A 28 15.71 -21.00 -20.26
N GLU A 29 17.01 -21.35 -20.33
CA GLU A 29 17.72 -21.65 -21.57
C GLU A 29 18.40 -23.02 -21.40
N PHE A 30 18.35 -23.88 -22.41
CA PHE A 30 19.12 -25.13 -22.37
C PHE A 30 20.58 -24.86 -22.79
N GLU A 31 21.53 -25.39 -22.02
CA GLU A 31 22.93 -25.45 -22.46
C GLU A 31 23.14 -26.65 -23.39
N GLU A 32 23.63 -26.38 -24.59
CA GLU A 32 23.70 -27.35 -25.69
C GLU A 32 24.65 -28.55 -25.48
N LYS A 33 25.54 -28.56 -24.50
CA LYS A 33 26.35 -29.78 -24.18
C LYS A 33 27.02 -29.72 -22.82
N THR A 34 26.77 -30.69 -21.97
CA THR A 34 27.73 -31.10 -20.96
C THR A 34 28.50 -32.34 -21.45
N ARG A 35 29.82 -32.37 -21.28
CA ARG A 35 30.70 -33.52 -21.61
C ARG A 35 30.35 -34.82 -20.86
N THR A 36 29.42 -34.74 -19.91
CA THR A 36 29.01 -35.84 -19.01
C THR A 36 27.65 -36.45 -19.38
N GLY A 37 27.02 -36.00 -20.46
CA GLY A 37 25.70 -36.53 -20.87
C GLY A 37 24.54 -36.05 -19.97
N ASN A 38 24.77 -35.13 -19.07
CA ASN A 38 23.71 -34.50 -18.27
C ASN A 38 23.05 -33.37 -19.06
N VAL A 39 21.71 -33.29 -18.99
CA VAL A 39 20.96 -32.16 -19.50
C VAL A 39 20.88 -31.10 -18.43
N VAL A 40 21.32 -29.90 -18.73
CA VAL A 40 21.33 -28.77 -17.82
C VAL A 40 20.47 -27.65 -18.39
N ALA A 41 19.48 -27.23 -17.63
CA ALA A 41 18.74 -26.02 -17.92
C ALA A 41 19.33 -24.86 -17.09
N LYS A 42 19.73 -23.80 -17.77
CA LYS A 42 20.16 -22.55 -17.13
C LYS A 42 18.91 -21.73 -16.78
N VAL A 43 18.58 -21.68 -15.52
CA VAL A 43 17.46 -20.89 -15.01
C VAL A 43 17.97 -19.49 -14.67
N HIS A 44 17.37 -18.48 -15.26
CA HIS A 44 17.69 -17.11 -14.96
C HIS A 44 16.92 -16.69 -13.70
N SER A 45 17.63 -16.26 -12.65
CA SER A 45 17.04 -15.61 -11.50
C SER A 45 16.73 -14.17 -11.87
N TYR A 46 15.45 -13.87 -12.06
CA TYR A 46 14.97 -12.51 -12.26
C TYR A 46 14.41 -11.93 -10.95
N PRO A 47 14.61 -10.64 -10.67
CA PRO A 47 13.78 -9.95 -9.70
C PRO A 47 12.30 -10.16 -10.03
N VAL A 48 11.45 -10.33 -9.01
CA VAL A 48 10.02 -10.66 -9.18
C VAL A 48 9.33 -9.79 -10.25
N ILE A 49 9.63 -8.50 -10.27
CA ILE A 49 9.08 -7.55 -11.24
C ILE A 49 9.48 -7.88 -12.69
N GLN A 50 10.75 -8.24 -12.93
CA GLN A 50 11.22 -8.61 -14.26
C GLN A 50 10.60 -9.92 -14.71
N TYR A 51 10.41 -10.86 -13.77
CA TYR A 51 9.75 -12.13 -14.04
C TYR A 51 8.29 -11.91 -14.46
N VAL A 52 7.52 -11.12 -13.68
CA VAL A 52 6.14 -10.77 -14.03
C VAL A 52 6.05 -10.10 -15.41
N LYS A 53 6.95 -9.16 -15.71
CA LYS A 53 6.99 -8.49 -17.01
C LYS A 53 7.23 -9.48 -18.16
N LYS A 54 8.14 -10.43 -17.97
CA LYS A 54 8.44 -11.43 -18.98
C LYS A 54 7.29 -12.40 -19.26
N ILE A 55 6.55 -12.82 -18.23
CA ILE A 55 5.40 -13.70 -18.39
C ILE A 55 4.33 -13.06 -19.28
N VAL A 56 4.09 -11.76 -19.14
CA VAL A 56 2.99 -11.07 -19.84
C VAL A 56 3.42 -10.34 -21.11
N GLU A 57 4.74 -10.25 -21.41
CA GLU A 57 5.25 -9.49 -22.56
C GLU A 57 4.80 -10.03 -23.92
N GLU A 58 4.38 -11.31 -24.01
CA GLU A 58 3.90 -11.89 -25.24
C GLU A 58 2.61 -11.24 -25.72
N ASP A 59 1.65 -11.02 -24.79
CA ASP A 59 0.31 -10.52 -25.11
C ASP A 59 0.13 -9.04 -24.80
N TYR A 60 0.98 -8.44 -23.94
CA TYR A 60 0.80 -7.09 -23.43
C TYR A 60 1.97 -6.16 -23.77
N LYS A 61 1.65 -4.94 -24.19
CA LYS A 61 2.59 -3.81 -24.09
C LYS A 61 2.56 -3.27 -22.66
N GLN A 62 3.74 -2.98 -22.11
CA GLN A 62 3.87 -2.65 -20.68
C GLN A 62 4.59 -1.33 -20.48
N CYS A 63 4.21 -0.61 -19.43
CA CYS A 63 5.00 0.49 -18.88
C CYS A 63 5.04 0.36 -17.35
N SER A 64 6.07 0.96 -16.72
CA SER A 64 6.21 0.87 -15.26
C SER A 64 7.08 2.00 -14.73
N ASP A 65 6.70 2.55 -13.61
CA ASP A 65 7.48 3.55 -12.88
C ASP A 65 7.02 3.65 -11.42
N VAL A 66 7.68 4.50 -10.65
CA VAL A 66 7.28 4.87 -9.30
C VAL A 66 6.31 6.04 -9.36
N VAL A 67 5.11 5.84 -8.84
CA VAL A 67 4.10 6.90 -8.67
C VAL A 67 3.93 7.26 -7.20
N ASN A 68 3.51 8.49 -6.92
CA ASN A 68 3.28 8.97 -5.57
C ASN A 68 1.80 9.34 -5.37
N SER A 69 1.20 8.87 -4.28
CA SER A 69 -0.19 9.17 -3.95
C SER A 69 -0.48 10.67 -3.79
N LEU A 70 0.52 11.49 -3.44
CA LEU A 70 0.39 12.95 -3.42
C LEU A 70 -0.05 13.55 -4.76
N TRP A 71 0.33 12.93 -5.88
CA TRP A 71 -0.03 13.41 -7.22
C TRP A 71 -1.53 13.37 -7.49
N TYR A 72 -2.25 12.58 -6.70
CA TYR A 72 -3.69 12.31 -6.83
C TYR A 72 -4.50 12.95 -5.68
N GLY A 73 -3.91 13.90 -4.94
CA GLY A 73 -4.60 14.57 -3.84
C GLY A 73 -4.85 13.71 -2.60
N VAL A 74 -4.03 12.67 -2.40
CA VAL A 74 -4.07 11.86 -1.18
C VAL A 74 -3.20 12.54 -0.12
N PRO A 75 -3.68 12.71 1.14
CA PRO A 75 -2.91 13.36 2.22
C PRO A 75 -1.81 12.46 2.78
N GLN A 76 -1.04 11.83 1.89
CA GLN A 76 -0.03 10.84 2.24
C GLN A 76 1.10 10.79 1.21
N ASP A 77 2.35 10.87 1.66
CA ASP A 77 3.52 10.55 0.83
C ASP A 77 3.70 9.02 0.78
N ARG A 78 3.17 8.42 -0.29
CA ARG A 78 3.25 6.98 -0.52
C ARG A 78 3.71 6.72 -1.94
N ARG A 79 4.96 6.28 -2.07
CA ARG A 79 5.53 5.88 -3.35
C ARG A 79 5.30 4.39 -3.59
N ARG A 80 4.85 4.08 -4.80
CA ARG A 80 4.63 2.68 -5.22
C ARG A 80 5.15 2.49 -6.62
N TYR A 81 5.92 1.43 -6.81
CA TYR A 81 6.25 0.96 -8.13
C TYR A 81 5.02 0.27 -8.69
N VAL A 82 4.58 0.69 -9.86
CA VAL A 82 3.43 0.12 -10.56
C VAL A 82 3.83 -0.34 -11.94
N VAL A 83 3.20 -1.39 -12.40
CA VAL A 83 3.34 -1.93 -13.75
C VAL A 83 1.95 -1.96 -14.36
N PHE A 84 1.80 -1.36 -15.53
CA PHE A 84 0.59 -1.44 -16.33
C PHE A 84 0.85 -2.25 -17.58
N GLY A 85 -0.13 -3.03 -17.99
CA GLY A 85 -0.13 -3.76 -19.23
C GLY A 85 -1.45 -3.57 -19.97
N VAL A 86 -1.38 -3.20 -21.24
CA VAL A 86 -2.54 -3.17 -22.14
C VAL A 86 -2.30 -4.22 -23.21
N ARG A 87 -3.32 -5.02 -23.51
CA ARG A 87 -3.23 -6.06 -24.55
C ARG A 87 -2.85 -5.44 -25.89
N LYS A 88 -1.97 -6.11 -26.61
CA LYS A 88 -1.45 -5.61 -27.91
C LYS A 88 -2.54 -5.40 -28.95
N ASP A 89 -3.56 -6.25 -28.96
CA ASP A 89 -4.70 -6.15 -29.87
C ASP A 89 -5.62 -4.94 -29.57
N ILE A 90 -5.67 -4.51 -28.29
CA ILE A 90 -6.41 -3.32 -27.86
C ILE A 90 -5.59 -2.05 -28.12
N LEU A 91 -4.32 -2.05 -27.73
CA LEU A 91 -3.46 -0.88 -27.82
C LEU A 91 -3.06 -0.54 -29.26
N GLY A 92 -2.99 -1.53 -30.17
CA GLY A 92 -2.53 -1.36 -31.55
C GLY A 92 -1.11 -0.80 -31.63
N GLU A 93 -0.91 0.23 -32.45
CA GLU A 93 0.39 0.89 -32.64
C GLU A 93 0.70 1.98 -31.59
N GLN A 94 -0.25 2.28 -30.69
CA GLN A 94 -0.02 3.30 -29.65
C GLN A 94 1.13 2.90 -28.72
N GLU A 95 1.87 3.90 -28.24
CA GLU A 95 2.88 3.73 -27.21
C GLU A 95 2.24 3.89 -25.83
N LEU A 96 2.40 2.89 -24.96
CA LEU A 96 1.93 2.94 -23.57
C LEU A 96 2.97 3.66 -22.70
N LYS A 97 2.64 4.83 -22.19
CA LYS A 97 3.53 5.66 -21.34
C LYS A 97 2.96 5.76 -19.93
N MET A 98 3.83 5.81 -18.93
CA MET A 98 3.39 6.07 -17.54
C MET A 98 2.82 7.48 -17.39
N PRO A 99 1.86 7.69 -16.45
CA PRO A 99 1.39 9.02 -16.11
C PRO A 99 2.56 9.88 -15.61
N SER A 100 2.68 11.09 -16.14
CA SER A 100 3.69 12.03 -15.69
C SER A 100 3.34 12.63 -14.33
N LYS A 101 4.38 13.01 -13.57
CA LYS A 101 4.17 13.81 -12.36
C LYS A 101 3.50 15.14 -12.75
N PRO A 102 2.41 15.56 -12.08
CA PRO A 102 1.81 16.87 -12.30
C PRO A 102 2.83 18.01 -12.08
N GLU A 103 2.74 19.08 -12.86
CA GLU A 103 3.57 20.26 -12.68
C GLU A 103 3.35 20.92 -11.31
N GLU A 104 2.09 21.00 -10.90
CA GLU A 104 1.70 21.47 -9.58
C GLU A 104 1.02 20.37 -8.78
N ILE A 105 1.43 20.20 -7.52
CA ILE A 105 0.84 19.25 -6.59
C ILE A 105 0.18 20.05 -5.47
N GLN A 106 -1.15 20.05 -5.45
CA GLN A 106 -1.89 20.57 -4.32
C GLN A 106 -1.79 19.59 -3.15
N THR A 107 -0.96 19.91 -2.16
CA THR A 107 -0.74 19.06 -1.00
C THR A 107 -1.90 19.17 -0.03
N ILE A 108 -2.47 18.05 0.34
CA ILE A 108 -3.50 17.94 1.39
C ILE A 108 -2.80 17.54 2.69
N SER A 109 -3.03 18.30 3.75
CA SER A 109 -2.42 18.04 5.05
C SER A 109 -3.19 17.01 5.88
N VAL A 110 -2.56 16.54 6.97
CA VAL A 110 -3.22 15.68 7.95
C VAL A 110 -4.43 16.41 8.56
N ASN A 111 -4.29 17.72 8.90
CA ASN A 111 -5.40 18.50 9.42
C ASN A 111 -6.55 18.61 8.44
N ASP A 112 -6.29 18.85 7.16
CA ASP A 112 -7.34 18.86 6.13
C ASP A 112 -8.12 17.54 6.10
N ALA A 113 -7.47 16.43 6.43
CA ALA A 113 -8.04 15.12 6.35
C ALA A 113 -8.84 14.71 7.60
N ILE A 114 -8.39 15.08 8.81
CA ILE A 114 -8.91 14.49 10.05
C ILE A 114 -9.32 15.47 11.14
N ILE A 115 -8.99 16.77 11.03
CA ILE A 115 -9.24 17.71 12.13
C ILE A 115 -10.72 17.90 12.42
N ASP A 116 -11.58 17.76 11.43
CA ASP A 116 -13.04 17.82 11.57
C ASP A 116 -13.64 16.65 12.37
N LEU A 117 -12.84 15.64 12.70
CA LEU A 117 -13.23 14.51 13.54
C LEU A 117 -12.77 14.66 14.99
N ILE A 118 -12.10 15.77 15.34
CA ILE A 118 -11.47 15.95 16.66
C ILE A 118 -12.47 15.85 17.81
N ASP A 119 -13.65 16.42 17.63
CA ASP A 119 -14.74 16.44 18.63
C ASP A 119 -15.73 15.29 18.45
N CYS A 120 -15.53 14.42 17.46
CA CYS A 120 -16.32 13.21 17.28
C CYS A 120 -15.98 12.17 18.35
N GLN A 121 -17.00 11.57 18.94
CA GLN A 121 -16.82 10.54 19.94
C GLN A 121 -16.11 9.32 19.36
N THR A 122 -15.01 8.90 19.97
CA THR A 122 -14.34 7.63 19.61
C THR A 122 -14.93 6.46 20.40
N THR A 123 -14.89 5.27 19.83
CA THR A 123 -15.24 4.03 20.51
C THR A 123 -14.09 3.03 20.53
N GLU A 124 -14.08 2.13 21.49
CA GLU A 124 -13.17 0.98 21.53
C GLU A 124 -13.83 -0.30 20.98
N ASN A 125 -15.15 -0.27 20.78
CA ASN A 125 -15.97 -1.40 20.36
C ASN A 125 -16.41 -1.26 18.90
N VAL A 126 -16.02 -2.20 18.06
CA VAL A 126 -16.37 -2.23 16.63
C VAL A 126 -17.86 -2.50 16.35
N SER A 127 -18.59 -3.05 17.30
CA SER A 127 -20.03 -3.35 17.12
C SER A 127 -20.95 -2.14 17.33
N THR A 128 -20.40 -1.04 17.87
CA THR A 128 -21.14 0.20 18.17
C THR A 128 -20.44 1.42 17.60
N ASP A 129 -19.86 1.29 16.42
CA ASP A 129 -19.00 2.29 15.83
C ASP A 129 -19.71 3.33 14.93
N ALA A 130 -21.04 3.23 14.78
CA ALA A 130 -21.85 4.24 14.09
C ALA A 130 -22.12 5.43 15.02
N ILE A 131 -21.52 6.57 14.75
CA ILE A 131 -21.67 7.78 15.56
C ILE A 131 -22.10 8.97 14.69
N GLN A 132 -22.66 10.01 15.34
CA GLN A 132 -22.94 11.27 14.66
C GLN A 132 -21.66 12.07 14.48
N TYR A 133 -21.60 12.84 13.39
CA TYR A 133 -20.55 13.85 13.25
C TYR A 133 -20.76 14.95 14.30
N ALA A 134 -19.68 15.46 14.86
CA ALA A 134 -19.73 16.69 15.62
C ALA A 134 -19.96 17.88 14.66
N ASP A 135 -20.62 18.92 15.19
CA ASP A 135 -20.77 20.17 14.48
C ASP A 135 -19.43 20.88 14.37
N VAL A 136 -19.07 21.31 13.17
CA VAL A 136 -17.84 22.06 12.89
C VAL A 136 -18.17 23.31 12.08
N GLU A 137 -17.57 24.44 12.44
CA GLU A 137 -17.82 25.72 11.74
C GLU A 137 -17.38 25.68 10.28
N GLN A 138 -16.26 25.03 10.00
CA GLN A 138 -15.70 24.97 8.65
C GLN A 138 -15.06 23.60 8.35
N LEU A 139 -15.44 23.03 7.24
CA LEU A 139 -14.83 21.82 6.69
C LEU A 139 -13.81 22.17 5.59
N SER A 140 -12.66 21.50 5.59
CA SER A 140 -11.76 21.52 4.44
C SER A 140 -12.47 20.96 3.20
N GLN A 141 -11.99 21.29 2.00
CA GLN A 141 -12.54 20.71 0.78
C GLN A 141 -12.37 19.19 0.75
N TYR A 142 -11.25 18.71 1.29
CA TYR A 142 -11.00 17.29 1.41
C TYR A 142 -12.00 16.60 2.36
N ALA A 143 -12.22 17.15 3.54
CA ALA A 143 -13.19 16.62 4.50
C ALA A 143 -14.62 16.61 3.93
N LYS A 144 -15.02 17.66 3.17
CA LYS A 144 -16.30 17.66 2.43
C LYS A 144 -16.40 16.51 1.45
N LYS A 145 -15.31 16.23 0.69
CA LYS A 145 -15.26 15.09 -0.25
C LYS A 145 -15.38 13.77 0.51
N MET A 146 -14.70 13.60 1.64
CA MET A 146 -14.75 12.36 2.42
C MET A 146 -16.12 12.09 3.05
N ARG A 147 -16.80 13.14 3.55
CA ARG A 147 -18.15 13.05 4.13
C ARG A 147 -19.27 12.89 3.11
N LYS A 148 -19.00 13.12 1.82
CA LYS A 148 -20.02 13.05 0.77
C LYS A 148 -20.78 11.71 0.85
N ASP A 149 -22.11 11.78 0.86
CA ASP A 149 -23.03 10.65 0.94
C ASP A 149 -22.94 9.84 2.26
N SER A 150 -22.34 10.39 3.31
CA SER A 150 -22.30 9.75 4.63
C SER A 150 -23.04 10.59 5.66
N LYS A 151 -24.09 10.04 6.26
CA LYS A 151 -24.88 10.71 7.31
C LYS A 151 -24.35 10.47 8.72
N VAL A 152 -23.59 9.40 8.88
CA VAL A 152 -22.99 8.96 10.15
C VAL A 152 -21.54 8.55 9.90
N LEU A 153 -20.73 8.59 10.95
CA LEU A 153 -19.33 8.22 10.92
C LEU A 153 -19.17 6.78 11.41
N TYR A 154 -18.60 5.92 10.56
CA TYR A 154 -18.21 4.55 10.89
C TYR A 154 -16.72 4.41 11.08
N ASN A 155 -16.31 3.38 11.84
CA ASN A 155 -14.92 3.02 12.07
C ASN A 155 -14.08 4.11 12.78
N HIS A 156 -14.75 5.03 13.52
CA HIS A 156 -14.01 5.96 14.39
C HIS A 156 -13.60 5.25 15.70
N VAL A 157 -12.97 4.09 15.51
CA VAL A 157 -12.60 3.14 16.56
C VAL A 157 -11.13 3.32 16.89
N ILE A 158 -10.81 3.47 18.17
CA ILE A 158 -9.46 3.56 18.69
C ILE A 158 -9.03 2.29 19.44
N THR A 159 -7.73 2.10 19.59
CA THR A 159 -7.19 1.06 20.48
C THR A 159 -7.09 1.62 21.89
N ARG A 160 -7.62 0.87 22.86
CA ARG A 160 -7.40 1.17 24.27
C ARG A 160 -5.92 1.21 24.58
N SER A 161 -5.46 2.35 25.08
CA SER A 161 -4.05 2.58 25.42
C SER A 161 -3.85 2.46 26.92
N GLY A 162 -2.84 1.69 27.34
CA GLY A 162 -2.44 1.59 28.73
C GLY A 162 -1.75 2.88 29.19
N GLU A 163 -1.60 3.05 30.51
CA GLU A 163 -1.07 4.27 31.12
C GLU A 163 0.33 4.67 30.60
N ASP A 164 1.21 3.70 30.35
CA ASP A 164 2.53 4.00 29.78
C ASP A 164 2.44 4.55 28.34
N ALA A 165 1.50 4.05 27.55
CA ALA A 165 1.29 4.59 26.20
C ALA A 165 0.75 6.03 26.26
N LYS A 166 -0.19 6.31 27.15
CA LYS A 166 -0.72 7.68 27.35
C LYS A 166 0.38 8.65 27.79
N LYS A 167 1.26 8.25 28.71
CA LYS A 167 2.42 9.06 29.11
C LYS A 167 3.36 9.36 27.94
N ARG A 168 3.59 8.36 27.05
CA ARG A 168 4.36 8.56 25.82
C ARG A 168 3.67 9.54 24.87
N PHE A 169 2.36 9.40 24.70
CA PHE A 169 1.60 10.33 23.86
C PHE A 169 1.75 11.76 24.36
N ALA A 170 1.53 12.01 25.65
CA ALA A 170 1.60 13.34 26.24
C ALA A 170 2.99 14.00 26.14
N GLN A 171 4.07 13.22 26.08
CA GLN A 171 5.42 13.79 25.98
C GLN A 171 5.79 14.22 24.56
N LEU A 172 5.30 13.52 23.54
CA LEU A 172 5.75 13.71 22.16
C LEU A 172 5.05 14.91 21.52
N LYS A 173 5.81 15.78 20.85
CA LYS A 173 5.32 16.90 20.03
C LYS A 173 5.16 16.44 18.57
N GLU A 174 4.50 17.26 17.75
CA GLU A 174 4.35 17.00 16.31
C GLU A 174 5.69 16.68 15.63
N GLY A 175 5.73 15.63 14.86
CA GLY A 175 6.92 15.12 14.17
C GLY A 175 7.88 14.31 15.03
N GLN A 176 7.71 14.27 16.34
CA GLN A 176 8.49 13.44 17.26
C GLN A 176 7.97 12.00 17.29
N ASN A 177 8.84 11.07 17.66
CA ASN A 177 8.56 9.64 17.68
C ASN A 177 9.19 8.96 18.92
N PHE A 178 9.17 7.64 18.94
CA PHE A 178 9.72 6.83 20.04
C PHE A 178 11.13 7.25 20.47
N HIS A 179 12.00 7.65 19.55
CA HIS A 179 13.39 8.00 19.88
C HIS A 179 13.52 9.29 20.65
N ASP A 180 12.54 10.18 20.55
CA ASP A 180 12.51 11.47 21.28
C ASP A 180 11.97 11.35 22.71
N LEU A 181 11.51 10.17 23.12
CA LEU A 181 11.03 9.91 24.48
C LEU A 181 12.18 9.91 25.49
N ASP A 182 11.86 10.27 26.73
CA ASP A 182 12.78 10.06 27.87
C ASP A 182 13.11 8.58 28.06
N GLU A 183 14.32 8.28 28.53
CA GLU A 183 14.79 6.89 28.74
C GLU A 183 13.87 6.10 29.67
N LYS A 184 13.26 6.76 30.66
CA LYS A 184 12.31 6.12 31.59
C LYS A 184 11.07 5.54 30.84
N LEU A 185 10.64 6.19 29.78
CA LEU A 185 9.50 5.75 28.98
C LEU A 185 9.86 4.70 27.90
N LYS A 186 11.15 4.42 27.73
CA LYS A 186 11.66 3.38 26.83
C LYS A 186 12.00 2.07 27.57
N SER A 187 12.01 2.07 28.91
CA SER A 187 12.58 1.00 29.75
C SER A 187 11.92 -0.39 29.57
N ASN A 188 10.71 -0.47 29.06
CA ASN A 188 10.03 -1.73 28.80
C ASN A 188 10.22 -2.27 27.37
N TYR A 189 11.10 -1.64 26.57
CA TYR A 189 11.51 -2.13 25.25
C TYR A 189 12.84 -2.86 25.35
N ALA A 190 12.90 -4.07 24.78
CA ALA A 190 14.10 -4.92 24.86
C ALA A 190 15.31 -4.30 24.15
N ASP A 191 15.08 -3.63 23.02
CA ASP A 191 16.11 -2.90 22.28
C ASP A 191 15.55 -1.58 21.72
N PRO A 192 15.58 -0.50 22.51
CA PRO A 192 15.07 0.81 22.07
C PRO A 192 15.74 1.35 20.81
N LYS A 193 17.03 1.05 20.59
CA LYS A 193 17.78 1.58 19.43
C LYS A 193 17.34 0.98 18.10
N ARG A 194 16.79 -0.25 18.11
CA ARG A 194 16.28 -0.94 16.92
C ARG A 194 14.82 -0.65 16.61
N THR A 195 14.16 0.18 17.42
CA THR A 195 12.77 0.58 17.21
C THR A 195 12.66 1.44 15.93
N GLN A 196 11.65 1.19 15.13
CA GLN A 196 11.42 1.96 13.89
C GLN A 196 10.96 3.38 14.20
N ASN A 197 11.38 4.36 13.38
CA ASN A 197 10.99 5.78 13.51
C ASN A 197 9.48 6.02 13.37
N SER A 198 8.73 5.06 12.83
CA SER A 198 7.27 5.14 12.73
C SER A 198 6.55 4.82 14.03
N ILE A 199 7.25 4.28 15.05
CA ILE A 199 6.64 3.92 16.33
C ILE A 199 6.42 5.18 17.18
N TYR A 200 5.20 5.34 17.71
CA TYR A 200 4.78 6.54 18.48
C TYR A 200 4.99 7.85 17.72
N LEU A 201 4.93 7.84 16.38
CA LEU A 201 5.04 9.06 15.61
C LEU A 201 3.81 9.94 15.83
N ARG A 202 3.98 11.13 16.41
CA ARG A 202 2.94 12.17 16.39
C ARG A 202 2.95 12.84 15.03
N LEU A 203 1.83 12.76 14.35
CA LEU A 203 1.68 13.33 13.01
C LEU A 203 1.84 14.85 13.05
N ARG A 204 2.38 15.42 11.96
CA ARG A 204 2.43 16.86 11.74
C ARG A 204 1.12 17.28 11.09
N GLY A 205 0.39 18.18 11.75
CA GLY A 205 -0.93 18.59 11.29
C GLY A 205 -0.92 19.28 9.93
N ASN A 206 0.08 20.10 9.67
CA ASN A 206 0.17 20.95 8.47
C ASN A 206 0.92 20.29 7.29
N GLU A 207 1.29 19.04 7.41
CA GLU A 207 1.98 18.28 6.36
C GLU A 207 1.16 17.05 5.97
N PRO A 208 1.37 16.46 4.79
CA PRO A 208 0.86 15.13 4.48
C PRO A 208 1.47 14.08 5.41
N SER A 209 0.77 13.01 5.68
CA SER A 209 1.32 11.88 6.44
C SER A 209 2.39 11.14 5.64
N GLY A 210 3.27 10.42 6.35
CA GLY A 210 4.06 9.35 5.74
C GLY A 210 3.19 8.19 5.29
N THR A 211 3.82 7.12 4.78
CA THR A 211 3.10 5.93 4.32
C THR A 211 2.29 5.28 5.45
N VAL A 212 0.96 5.30 5.33
CA VAL A 212 0.05 4.59 6.22
C VAL A 212 0.26 3.09 6.06
N ILE A 213 0.65 2.46 7.15
CA ILE A 213 0.81 1.01 7.28
C ILE A 213 -0.18 0.50 8.33
N ASN A 214 0.09 -0.60 9.02
CA ASN A 214 -0.72 -0.96 10.17
C ASN A 214 -0.45 0.00 11.34
N VAL A 215 -1.13 1.15 11.35
CA VAL A 215 -0.93 2.25 12.32
C VAL A 215 -1.27 1.85 13.76
N ARG A 216 -2.03 0.76 13.97
CA ARG A 216 -2.23 0.19 15.31
C ARG A 216 -0.93 -0.32 15.90
N LYS A 217 -0.12 -1.04 15.11
CA LYS A 217 1.18 -1.57 15.57
C LYS A 217 2.20 -0.47 15.79
N SER A 218 2.17 0.58 14.95
CA SER A 218 3.05 1.73 15.08
C SER A 218 2.56 2.79 16.07
N MET A 219 1.30 2.72 16.50
CA MET A 219 0.69 3.65 17.45
C MET A 219 0.87 5.13 17.05
N TRP A 220 0.54 5.46 15.79
CA TRP A 220 0.57 6.84 15.32
C TRP A 220 -0.35 7.71 16.15
N ILE A 221 0.17 8.87 16.57
CA ILE A 221 -0.49 9.78 17.49
C ILE A 221 -1.18 10.90 16.70
N HIS A 222 -2.41 11.24 17.09
CA HIS A 222 -3.14 12.37 16.53
C HIS A 222 -2.33 13.67 16.72
N PRO A 223 -2.33 14.62 15.76
CA PRO A 223 -1.55 15.84 15.88
C PRO A 223 -1.80 16.61 17.19
N GLN A 224 -3.06 16.76 17.57
CA GLN A 224 -3.48 17.61 18.68
C GLN A 224 -3.99 16.85 19.92
N LEU A 225 -4.27 15.53 19.81
CA LEU A 225 -4.80 14.72 20.92
C LEU A 225 -3.79 13.69 21.40
N ASP A 226 -3.77 13.41 22.69
CA ASP A 226 -2.89 12.41 23.32
C ASP A 226 -3.47 11.00 23.20
N ARG A 227 -3.78 10.60 21.96
CA ARG A 227 -4.27 9.27 21.62
C ARG A 227 -3.74 8.80 20.26
N ALA A 228 -3.77 7.52 20.06
CA ALA A 228 -3.54 6.97 18.73
C ALA A 228 -4.68 7.38 17.78
N ILE A 229 -4.37 7.51 16.48
CA ILE A 229 -5.39 7.77 15.46
C ILE A 229 -6.34 6.59 15.33
N SER A 230 -7.61 6.88 15.03
CA SER A 230 -8.65 5.88 14.80
C SER A 230 -8.49 5.17 13.44
N VAL A 231 -9.25 4.10 13.24
CA VAL A 231 -9.34 3.43 11.93
C VAL A 231 -9.83 4.42 10.87
N ARG A 232 -10.85 5.25 11.17
CA ARG A 232 -11.39 6.24 10.23
C ARG A 232 -10.38 7.33 9.90
N GLU A 233 -9.68 7.85 10.89
CA GLU A 233 -8.62 8.84 10.65
C GLU A 233 -7.52 8.25 9.73
N ALA A 234 -7.06 7.04 10.01
CA ALA A 234 -6.12 6.34 9.12
C ALA A 234 -6.69 6.10 7.72
N ALA A 235 -7.97 5.75 7.61
CA ALA A 235 -8.67 5.54 6.34
C ALA A 235 -8.76 6.83 5.51
N ARG A 236 -9.02 7.98 6.14
CA ARG A 236 -9.02 9.28 5.47
C ARG A 236 -7.64 9.69 4.99
N LEU A 237 -6.56 9.38 5.73
CA LEU A 237 -5.19 9.56 5.24
C LEU A 237 -4.88 8.69 4.01
N GLN A 238 -5.63 7.61 3.81
CA GLN A 238 -5.60 6.75 2.62
C GLN A 238 -6.67 7.11 1.58
N SER A 239 -7.38 8.24 1.74
CA SER A 239 -8.46 8.72 0.86
C SER A 239 -9.70 7.81 0.76
N PHE A 240 -9.97 6.96 1.74
CA PHE A 240 -11.25 6.26 1.80
C PHE A 240 -12.38 7.21 2.19
N PRO A 241 -13.47 7.29 1.42
CA PRO A 241 -14.63 8.08 1.79
C PRO A 241 -15.32 7.48 3.03
N ASP A 242 -16.01 8.33 3.81
CA ASP A 242 -16.61 7.91 5.09
C ASP A 242 -17.72 6.89 4.92
N LYS A 243 -18.38 6.87 3.76
CA LYS A 243 -19.36 5.85 3.42
C LYS A 243 -18.77 4.44 3.25
N PHE A 244 -17.45 4.31 3.09
CA PHE A 244 -16.80 3.01 3.02
C PHE A 244 -16.62 2.45 4.44
N ILE A 245 -17.22 1.29 4.72
CA ILE A 245 -17.23 0.67 6.04
C ILE A 245 -16.27 -0.52 6.03
N PHE A 246 -15.28 -0.48 6.93
CA PHE A 246 -14.38 -1.60 7.16
C PHE A 246 -15.03 -2.59 8.11
N ALA A 247 -15.01 -3.89 7.78
CA ALA A 247 -15.60 -4.96 8.57
C ALA A 247 -14.53 -5.81 9.29
N GLY A 248 -15.00 -6.59 10.26
CA GLY A 248 -14.17 -7.50 11.03
C GLY A 248 -13.60 -6.89 12.31
N SER A 249 -12.61 -7.57 12.90
CA SER A 249 -11.97 -7.09 14.12
C SER A 249 -11.24 -5.76 13.89
N LYS A 250 -11.02 -5.01 14.95
CA LYS A 250 -10.26 -3.75 14.90
C LYS A 250 -8.88 -3.92 14.24
N ASP A 251 -8.19 -5.02 14.54
CA ASP A 251 -6.91 -5.34 13.90
C ASP A 251 -7.03 -5.55 12.41
N SER A 252 -8.07 -6.26 11.99
CA SER A 252 -8.37 -6.49 10.58
C SER A 252 -8.67 -5.17 9.87
N GLN A 253 -9.45 -4.27 10.49
CA GLN A 253 -9.78 -2.96 9.91
C GLN A 253 -8.52 -2.11 9.68
N TYR A 254 -7.64 -1.99 10.69
CA TYR A 254 -6.35 -1.28 10.50
C TYR A 254 -5.46 -1.93 9.45
N GLN A 255 -5.47 -3.26 9.35
CA GLN A 255 -4.68 -3.98 8.36
C GLN A 255 -5.23 -3.75 6.95
N GLN A 256 -6.55 -3.74 6.77
CA GLN A 256 -7.20 -3.42 5.50
C GLN A 256 -6.81 -2.02 5.03
N VAL A 257 -6.89 -1.02 5.91
CA VAL A 257 -6.47 0.35 5.60
C VAL A 257 -4.99 0.39 5.16
N GLY A 258 -4.09 -0.24 5.91
CA GLY A 258 -2.64 -0.19 5.63
C GLY A 258 -2.24 -0.90 4.33
N ASN A 259 -2.94 -1.98 3.98
CA ASN A 259 -2.65 -2.77 2.78
C ASN A 259 -3.26 -2.19 1.50
N ALA A 260 -4.17 -1.25 1.61
CA ALA A 260 -4.91 -0.73 0.47
C ALA A 260 -4.05 0.14 -0.46
N VAL A 261 -4.47 0.20 -1.72
CA VAL A 261 -4.13 1.30 -2.62
C VAL A 261 -5.10 2.45 -2.31
N PRO A 262 -4.62 3.70 -2.13
CA PRO A 262 -5.49 4.82 -1.87
C PRO A 262 -6.55 4.99 -2.98
N PRO A 263 -7.86 5.07 -2.67
CA PRO A 263 -8.92 5.16 -3.68
C PRO A 263 -8.72 6.29 -4.69
N MET A 264 -8.34 7.50 -4.25
CA MET A 264 -8.10 8.61 -5.18
C MET A 264 -6.90 8.37 -6.09
N MET A 265 -5.87 7.68 -5.63
CA MET A 265 -4.75 7.27 -6.47
C MET A 265 -5.19 6.20 -7.48
N ALA A 266 -6.00 5.23 -7.06
CA ALA A 266 -6.53 4.20 -7.95
C ALA A 266 -7.45 4.80 -9.02
N GLU A 267 -8.32 5.75 -8.63
CA GLU A 267 -9.19 6.51 -9.54
C GLU A 267 -8.39 7.24 -10.61
N GLY A 268 -7.39 8.06 -10.21
CA GLY A 268 -6.58 8.81 -11.18
C GLY A 268 -5.71 7.91 -12.08
N LEU A 269 -5.24 6.77 -11.57
CA LEU A 269 -4.53 5.79 -12.40
C LEU A 269 -5.49 5.08 -13.38
N ALA A 270 -6.73 4.80 -12.98
CA ALA A 270 -7.73 4.23 -13.84
C ALA A 270 -8.16 5.22 -14.94
N GLU A 271 -8.43 6.48 -14.60
CA GLU A 271 -8.74 7.55 -15.55
C GLU A 271 -7.62 7.73 -16.59
N TRP A 272 -6.35 7.72 -16.14
CA TRP A 272 -5.22 7.75 -17.06
C TRP A 272 -5.18 6.51 -17.97
N LEU A 273 -5.44 5.30 -17.44
CA LEU A 273 -5.42 4.08 -18.25
C LEU A 273 -6.57 4.04 -19.27
N TYR A 274 -7.70 4.66 -18.94
CA TYR A 274 -8.90 4.67 -19.79
C TYR A 274 -8.65 5.28 -21.18
N GLN A 275 -7.69 6.21 -21.32
CA GLN A 275 -7.31 6.81 -22.61
C GLN A 275 -6.74 5.80 -23.62
N TYR A 276 -6.31 4.63 -23.17
CA TYR A 276 -5.76 3.55 -24.00
C TYR A 276 -6.78 2.45 -24.31
N ILE A 277 -7.96 2.52 -23.73
CA ILE A 277 -9.00 1.50 -23.90
C ILE A 277 -10.10 2.11 -24.80
N PRO A 278 -10.44 1.46 -25.94
CA PRO A 278 -11.52 1.95 -26.77
C PRO A 278 -12.85 1.96 -26.00
N GLU A 279 -13.71 2.94 -26.29
CA GLU A 279 -15.06 2.95 -25.74
C GLU A 279 -15.79 1.66 -26.13
N PRO A 280 -16.55 1.04 -25.21
CA PRO A 280 -17.36 -0.11 -25.54
C PRO A 280 -18.41 0.29 -26.60
N GLU A 281 -18.52 -0.52 -27.67
CA GLU A 281 -19.53 -0.35 -28.72
C GLU A 281 -20.95 -0.50 -28.16
#